data_6e6255cfa49e897e7269997a60d19844
#
_entry.id   6e6255cfa49e897e7269997a60d19844
#
_cell.length_a   1.000
_cell.length_b   1.000
_cell.length_c   1.000
_cell.angle_alpha   90.00
_cell.angle_beta   90.00
_cell.angle_gamma   90.00
#
_symmetry.space_group_name_H-M   'P 1'
#
loop_
_entity.id
_entity.type
_entity.pdbx_description
1 polymer ?
#
loop_
_entity_poly.entity_id
_entity_poly.type
_entity_poly.pdbx_seq_one_letter_code
_entity_poly.pdbx_strand_id
1 'polypeptide(L)'
;SKLRRDNPGLISCTITGYGDTGDAAQKKAYDFLVQAEAGICAVTGTPDAPARVGVSLSDLATGLTVFSAILRALLQRGKTGQGVDLKISMFDVMADWMNMPLLAHRYMGGAPDRMGLKHSFIAPYGAFRCANGALILISVQNNREFTALCEQVLQQPQLPTDPRFSENTARYANRIALEAIVNAVFEGFSSAEMVQKLHPPKHPRCILTECLIIS
;
A
#
# COMPACT_ATOMS: atom_id res chain seq x y z
N SER A 1 0.66 21.01 -32.26
CA SER A 1 1.14 22.38 -31.98
C SER A 1 2.00 22.89 -33.15
N LYS A 2 2.15 24.22 -33.32
CA LYS A 2 3.02 24.81 -34.31
C LYS A 2 4.47 24.31 -34.14
N LEU A 3 4.93 24.22 -32.89
CA LEU A 3 6.28 23.77 -32.56
C LEU A 3 6.59 22.36 -33.08
N ARG A 4 5.61 21.44 -33.09
CA ARG A 4 5.82 20.09 -33.62
C ARG A 4 5.82 20.03 -35.14
N ARG A 5 5.15 20.94 -35.83
CA ARG A 5 5.22 21.04 -37.29
C ARG A 5 6.62 21.47 -37.74
N ASP A 6 7.23 22.38 -37.01
CA ASP A 6 8.57 22.89 -37.29
C ASP A 6 9.67 21.94 -36.79
N ASN A 7 9.35 21.07 -35.81
CA ASN A 7 10.25 20.08 -35.24
C ASN A 7 9.53 18.75 -34.99
N PRO A 8 9.48 17.85 -35.98
CA PRO A 8 8.78 16.55 -35.88
C PRO A 8 9.29 15.65 -34.77
N GLY A 9 10.56 15.80 -34.36
CA GLY A 9 11.18 15.05 -33.27
C GLY A 9 10.88 15.58 -31.87
N LEU A 10 10.13 16.70 -31.75
CA LEU A 10 9.83 17.29 -30.45
C LEU A 10 8.96 16.38 -29.58
N ILE A 11 9.41 16.16 -28.36
CA ILE A 11 8.62 15.57 -27.28
C ILE A 11 8.15 16.71 -26.37
N SER A 12 6.84 16.85 -26.22
CA SER A 12 6.21 17.79 -25.28
C SER A 12 5.43 17.01 -24.24
N CYS A 13 5.33 17.56 -23.03
CA CYS A 13 4.53 16.98 -21.96
C CYS A 13 3.74 18.08 -21.26
N THR A 14 2.43 17.89 -21.19
CA THR A 14 1.52 18.75 -20.45
C THR A 14 1.03 18.00 -19.22
N ILE A 15 1.19 18.63 -18.05
CA ILE A 15 0.67 18.12 -16.77
C ILE A 15 -0.52 18.97 -16.38
N THR A 16 -1.63 18.32 -16.01
CA THR A 16 -2.86 18.96 -15.55
C THR A 16 -3.35 18.30 -14.28
N GLY A 17 -4.27 18.94 -13.57
CA GLY A 17 -4.94 18.29 -12.42
C GLY A 17 -5.90 17.18 -12.85
N TYR A 18 -6.78 17.49 -13.82
CA TYR A 18 -7.93 16.64 -14.19
C TYR A 18 -8.09 16.43 -15.71
N GLY A 19 -7.02 16.64 -16.46
CA GLY A 19 -7.09 16.63 -17.93
C GLY A 19 -7.33 18.02 -18.52
N ASP A 20 -7.38 18.08 -19.86
CA ASP A 20 -7.56 19.32 -20.63
C ASP A 20 -8.94 19.41 -21.31
N THR A 21 -9.82 18.46 -21.05
CA THR A 21 -11.17 18.36 -21.60
C THR A 21 -12.19 17.99 -20.52
N GLY A 22 -13.47 18.24 -20.78
CA GLY A 22 -14.54 17.95 -19.84
C GLY A 22 -14.72 19.00 -18.74
N ASP A 23 -15.70 18.79 -17.88
CA ASP A 23 -16.13 19.76 -16.86
C ASP A 23 -15.07 20.03 -15.79
N ALA A 24 -14.16 19.09 -15.57
CA ALA A 24 -13.13 19.19 -14.56
C ALA A 24 -11.85 19.92 -15.06
N ALA A 25 -11.73 20.21 -16.35
CA ALA A 25 -10.52 20.79 -16.95
C ALA A 25 -10.10 22.15 -16.34
N GLN A 26 -11.06 22.92 -15.82
CA GLN A 26 -10.82 24.21 -15.17
C GLN A 26 -10.75 24.15 -13.65
N LYS A 27 -10.90 22.96 -13.04
CA LYS A 27 -10.75 22.82 -11.61
C LYS A 27 -9.31 23.10 -11.17
N LYS A 28 -9.18 23.78 -10.02
CA LYS A 28 -7.89 23.88 -9.34
C LYS A 28 -7.50 22.55 -8.75
N ALA A 29 -6.28 22.12 -8.99
CA ALA A 29 -5.72 20.89 -8.47
C ALA A 29 -4.57 21.22 -7.49
N TYR A 30 -4.59 20.54 -6.36
CA TYR A 30 -3.51 20.47 -5.39
C TYR A 30 -3.41 19.02 -4.91
N ASP A 31 -2.24 18.60 -4.49
CA ASP A 31 -1.96 17.22 -4.04
C ASP A 31 -3.09 16.63 -3.20
N PHE A 32 -3.46 17.29 -2.11
CA PHE A 32 -4.46 16.78 -1.18
C PHE A 32 -5.87 16.69 -1.79
N LEU A 33 -6.27 17.66 -2.63
CA LEU A 33 -7.56 17.61 -3.29
C LEU A 33 -7.64 16.42 -4.25
N VAL A 34 -6.56 16.16 -4.98
CA VAL A 34 -6.50 15.02 -5.91
C VAL A 34 -6.47 13.70 -5.14
N GLN A 35 -5.73 13.59 -4.02
CA GLN A 35 -5.80 12.40 -3.15
C GLN A 35 -7.23 12.13 -2.68
N ALA A 36 -7.96 13.15 -2.27
CA ALA A 36 -9.33 13.01 -1.79
C ALA A 36 -10.30 12.60 -2.90
N GLU A 37 -10.26 13.29 -4.04
CA GLU A 37 -11.17 13.01 -5.18
C GLU A 37 -10.89 11.66 -5.84
N ALA A 38 -9.63 11.22 -5.90
CA ALA A 38 -9.26 9.90 -6.41
C ALA A 38 -9.59 8.76 -5.44
N GLY A 39 -10.00 9.05 -4.20
CA GLY A 39 -10.39 8.05 -3.22
C GLY A 39 -9.25 7.54 -2.33
N ILE A 40 -8.02 8.05 -2.45
CA ILE A 40 -6.88 7.66 -1.59
C ILE A 40 -7.24 7.84 -0.11
N CYS A 41 -7.84 8.98 0.24
CA CYS A 41 -8.25 9.27 1.61
C CYS A 41 -9.36 8.33 2.12
N ALA A 42 -10.15 7.75 1.24
CA ALA A 42 -11.22 6.83 1.61
C ALA A 42 -10.69 5.47 2.09
N VAL A 43 -9.52 5.05 1.62
CA VAL A 43 -8.87 3.78 1.99
C VAL A 43 -7.69 3.96 2.94
N THR A 44 -7.33 5.20 3.26
CA THR A 44 -6.21 5.56 4.14
C THR A 44 -6.73 6.11 5.46
N GLY A 45 -6.10 5.72 6.57
CA GLY A 45 -6.49 6.14 7.93
C GLY A 45 -7.03 5.00 8.78
N THR A 46 -7.68 5.35 9.87
CA THR A 46 -8.33 4.39 10.79
C THR A 46 -9.80 4.18 10.43
N PRO A 47 -10.47 3.14 10.95
CA PRO A 47 -11.91 2.96 10.73
C PRO A 47 -12.73 4.23 11.03
N ASP A 48 -12.35 4.96 12.08
CA ASP A 48 -13.10 6.13 12.56
C ASP A 48 -12.73 7.43 11.84
N ALA A 49 -11.54 7.49 11.22
CA ALA A 49 -11.06 8.74 10.61
C ALA A 49 -10.29 8.48 9.30
N PRO A 50 -10.71 9.10 8.18
CA PRO A 50 -9.90 9.12 6.97
C PRO A 50 -8.63 9.94 7.17
N ALA A 51 -7.58 9.61 6.42
CA ALA A 51 -6.34 10.36 6.42
C ALA A 51 -5.81 10.53 4.99
N ARG A 52 -5.06 11.60 4.77
CA ARG A 52 -4.23 11.72 3.58
C ARG A 52 -2.92 10.97 3.76
N VAL A 53 -2.24 10.64 2.68
CA VAL A 53 -0.82 10.28 2.73
C VAL A 53 -0.01 11.52 3.07
N GLY A 54 0.89 11.44 4.05
CA GLY A 54 1.60 12.59 4.63
C GLY A 54 2.53 13.33 3.68
N VAL A 55 3.05 12.64 2.66
CA VAL A 55 3.83 13.25 1.57
C VAL A 55 2.90 13.71 0.45
N SER A 56 3.39 14.60 -0.44
CA SER A 56 2.64 15.05 -1.64
C SER A 56 2.59 13.92 -2.68
N LEU A 57 1.78 12.89 -2.37
CA LEU A 57 1.75 11.65 -3.13
C LEU A 57 1.35 11.86 -4.59
N SER A 58 0.32 12.68 -4.84
CA SER A 58 -0.18 12.93 -6.19
C SER A 58 0.87 13.64 -7.04
N ASP A 59 1.58 14.61 -6.47
CA ASP A 59 2.65 15.34 -7.14
C ASP A 59 3.82 14.42 -7.48
N LEU A 60 4.30 13.65 -6.49
CA LEU A 60 5.45 12.76 -6.65
C LEU A 60 5.17 11.64 -7.64
N ALA A 61 4.01 11.00 -7.55
CA ALA A 61 3.61 9.92 -8.45
C ALA A 61 3.42 10.44 -9.88
N THR A 62 2.83 11.63 -10.04
CA THR A 62 2.69 12.28 -11.35
C THR A 62 4.06 12.59 -11.95
N GLY A 63 4.98 13.15 -11.15
CA GLY A 63 6.35 13.42 -11.59
C GLY A 63 7.08 12.17 -12.07
N LEU A 64 6.95 11.06 -11.35
CA LEU A 64 7.54 9.77 -11.74
C LEU A 64 6.89 9.20 -13.01
N THR A 65 5.58 9.33 -13.15
CA THR A 65 4.85 8.91 -14.35
C THR A 65 5.28 9.71 -15.57
N VAL A 66 5.42 11.03 -15.42
CA VAL A 66 5.93 11.94 -16.48
C VAL A 66 7.34 11.55 -16.88
N PHE A 67 8.24 11.32 -15.92
CA PHE A 67 9.60 10.88 -16.18
C PHE A 67 9.63 9.58 -16.99
N SER A 68 8.85 8.58 -16.59
CA SER A 68 8.73 7.30 -17.28
C SER A 68 8.16 7.45 -18.70
N ALA A 69 7.14 8.28 -18.87
CA ALA A 69 6.53 8.56 -20.17
C ALA A 69 7.50 9.26 -21.14
N ILE A 70 8.30 10.21 -20.63
CA ILE A 70 9.34 10.89 -21.43
C ILE A 70 10.43 9.90 -21.86
N LEU A 71 10.89 9.03 -20.98
CA LEU A 71 11.89 7.99 -21.34
C LEU A 71 11.34 7.06 -22.44
N ARG A 72 10.09 6.62 -22.33
CA ARG A 72 9.43 5.81 -23.38
C ARG A 72 9.37 6.58 -24.70
N ALA A 73 9.01 7.86 -24.64
CA ALA A 73 8.95 8.72 -25.83
C ALA A 73 10.32 8.92 -26.50
N LEU A 74 11.38 9.04 -25.70
CA LEU A 74 12.76 9.12 -26.20
C LEU A 74 13.19 7.82 -26.90
N LEU A 75 12.90 6.67 -26.30
CA LEU A 75 13.16 5.36 -26.92
C LEU A 75 12.41 5.19 -28.24
N GLN A 76 11.13 5.59 -28.27
CA GLN A 76 10.32 5.54 -29.49
C GLN A 76 10.86 6.49 -30.57
N ARG A 77 11.23 7.71 -30.18
CA ARG A 77 11.85 8.68 -31.08
C ARG A 77 13.16 8.15 -31.68
N GLY A 78 13.98 7.46 -30.89
CA GLY A 78 15.22 6.84 -31.37
C GLY A 78 14.99 5.82 -32.50
N LYS A 79 13.81 5.17 -32.54
CA LYS A 79 13.44 4.20 -33.59
C LYS A 79 12.73 4.86 -34.77
N THR A 80 11.92 5.86 -34.54
CA THR A 80 10.99 6.43 -35.55
C THR A 80 11.38 7.81 -36.07
N GLY A 81 12.29 8.52 -35.37
CA GLY A 81 12.58 9.93 -35.61
C GLY A 81 11.45 10.88 -35.17
N GLN A 82 10.32 10.36 -34.71
CA GLN A 82 9.12 11.14 -34.40
C GLN A 82 8.99 11.38 -32.91
N GLY A 83 8.69 12.63 -32.55
CA GLY A 83 8.31 13.01 -31.18
C GLY A 83 6.83 12.76 -30.90
N VAL A 84 6.41 13.04 -29.68
CA VAL A 84 5.03 12.83 -29.21
C VAL A 84 4.61 13.96 -28.27
N ASP A 85 3.31 14.24 -28.21
CA ASP A 85 2.72 15.13 -27.23
C ASP A 85 2.10 14.29 -26.12
N LEU A 86 2.70 14.33 -24.94
CA LEU A 86 2.27 13.59 -23.75
C LEU A 86 1.30 14.47 -22.95
N LYS A 87 0.19 13.88 -22.53
CA LYS A 87 -0.79 14.52 -21.65
C LYS A 87 -0.98 13.62 -20.44
N ILE A 88 -0.73 14.14 -19.26
CA ILE A 88 -0.79 13.40 -18.00
C ILE A 88 -1.57 14.23 -17.01
N SER A 89 -2.60 13.65 -16.40
CA SER A 89 -3.32 14.30 -15.31
C SER A 89 -2.98 13.65 -13.97
N MET A 90 -2.92 14.46 -12.93
CA MET A 90 -2.69 13.99 -11.56
C MET A 90 -3.79 13.02 -11.13
N PHE A 91 -5.04 13.31 -11.48
CA PHE A 91 -6.18 12.46 -11.15
C PHE A 91 -6.07 11.09 -11.80
N ASP A 92 -5.72 11.00 -13.10
CA ASP A 92 -5.57 9.71 -13.78
C ASP A 92 -4.46 8.86 -13.18
N VAL A 93 -3.34 9.48 -12.78
CA VAL A 93 -2.25 8.78 -12.08
C VAL A 93 -2.73 8.22 -10.75
N MET A 94 -3.49 8.99 -9.96
CA MET A 94 -4.03 8.51 -8.69
C MET A 94 -5.12 7.46 -8.89
N ALA A 95 -5.96 7.59 -9.92
CA ALA A 95 -6.97 6.61 -10.28
C ALA A 95 -6.33 5.26 -10.66
N ASP A 96 -5.19 5.27 -11.35
CA ASP A 96 -4.42 4.06 -11.64
C ASP A 96 -3.91 3.37 -10.36
N TRP A 97 -3.43 4.12 -9.39
CA TRP A 97 -3.01 3.60 -8.08
C TRP A 97 -4.17 3.01 -7.26
N MET A 98 -5.41 3.45 -7.54
CA MET A 98 -6.62 2.93 -6.91
C MET A 98 -7.17 1.64 -7.57
N ASN A 99 -6.45 1.03 -8.52
CA ASN A 99 -6.91 -0.18 -9.20
C ASN A 99 -7.29 -1.31 -8.23
N MET A 100 -6.46 -1.60 -7.22
CA MET A 100 -6.75 -2.68 -6.27
C MET A 100 -8.00 -2.40 -5.43
N PRO A 101 -8.19 -1.24 -4.81
CA PRO A 101 -9.45 -0.87 -4.15
C PRO A 101 -10.67 -0.92 -5.09
N LEU A 102 -10.54 -0.47 -6.33
CA LEU A 102 -11.62 -0.51 -7.33
C LEU A 102 -12.00 -1.94 -7.71
N LEU A 103 -11.02 -2.83 -7.90
CA LEU A 103 -11.26 -4.25 -8.17
C LEU A 103 -11.89 -4.95 -6.96
N ALA A 104 -11.45 -4.62 -5.74
CA ALA A 104 -12.06 -5.14 -4.53
C ALA A 104 -13.52 -4.69 -4.42
N HIS A 105 -13.80 -3.41 -4.67
CA HIS A 105 -15.17 -2.90 -4.68
C HIS A 105 -16.05 -3.63 -5.69
N ARG A 106 -15.54 -3.86 -6.88
CA ARG A 106 -16.31 -4.49 -7.98
C ARG A 106 -16.54 -5.98 -7.79
N TYR A 107 -15.56 -6.72 -7.25
CA TYR A 107 -15.56 -8.18 -7.27
C TYR A 107 -15.57 -8.84 -5.89
N MET A 108 -15.29 -8.10 -4.81
CA MET A 108 -15.20 -8.64 -3.45
C MET A 108 -16.28 -8.08 -2.51
N GLY A 109 -17.28 -7.39 -3.04
CA GLY A 109 -18.44 -6.91 -2.27
C GLY A 109 -18.27 -5.55 -1.59
N GLY A 110 -17.16 -4.86 -1.79
CA GLY A 110 -16.94 -3.52 -1.26
C GLY A 110 -15.47 -3.06 -1.39
N ALA A 111 -15.24 -1.76 -1.27
CA ALA A 111 -13.88 -1.24 -1.14
C ALA A 111 -13.26 -1.71 0.19
N PRO A 112 -11.92 -1.84 0.27
CA PRO A 112 -11.27 -2.16 1.53
C PRO A 112 -11.57 -1.10 2.59
N ASP A 113 -11.86 -1.55 3.80
CA ASP A 113 -11.98 -0.65 4.95
C ASP A 113 -10.64 0.03 5.26
N ARG A 114 -10.71 1.19 5.90
CA ARG A 114 -9.52 1.83 6.47
C ARG A 114 -9.01 1.00 7.64
N MET A 115 -7.81 0.49 7.53
CA MET A 115 -7.25 -0.48 8.47
C MET A 115 -6.15 0.09 9.39
N GLY A 116 -5.87 1.40 9.30
CA GLY A 116 -4.77 2.02 10.03
C GLY A 116 -3.43 1.40 9.62
N LEU A 117 -2.72 0.84 10.59
CA LEU A 117 -1.43 0.16 10.36
C LEU A 117 -1.59 -1.34 10.12
N LYS A 118 -2.70 -1.77 9.50
CA LYS A 118 -2.98 -3.18 9.19
C LYS A 118 -3.19 -3.37 7.70
N HIS A 119 -2.85 -4.55 7.20
CA HIS A 119 -3.05 -4.89 5.79
C HIS A 119 -4.52 -5.23 5.51
N SER A 120 -5.04 -4.78 4.37
CA SER A 120 -6.46 -4.92 4.01
C SER A 120 -6.91 -6.35 3.68
N PHE A 121 -5.99 -7.28 3.34
CA PHE A 121 -6.34 -8.62 2.87
C PHE A 121 -5.50 -9.75 3.48
N ILE A 122 -4.52 -9.44 4.33
CA ILE A 122 -3.62 -10.43 4.93
C ILE A 122 -3.69 -10.32 6.46
N ALA A 123 -3.74 -11.45 7.16
CA ALA A 123 -3.76 -11.52 8.60
C ALA A 123 -2.93 -12.71 9.14
N PRO A 124 -2.11 -12.49 10.21
CA PRO A 124 -1.81 -11.21 10.84
C PRO A 124 -0.78 -10.41 10.04
N TYR A 125 -1.10 -9.18 9.72
CA TYR A 125 -0.18 -8.22 9.12
C TYR A 125 -0.58 -6.82 9.61
N GLY A 126 0.25 -6.23 10.45
CA GLY A 126 -0.01 -4.93 11.05
C GLY A 126 0.88 -4.62 12.24
N ALA A 127 0.60 -3.51 12.89
CA ALA A 127 1.32 -3.07 14.08
C ALA A 127 0.61 -3.55 15.36
N PHE A 128 1.36 -4.16 16.25
CA PHE A 128 0.91 -4.70 17.53
C PHE A 128 1.64 -4.02 18.67
N ARG A 129 0.91 -3.72 19.77
CA ARG A 129 1.44 -2.97 20.92
C ARG A 129 2.15 -3.89 21.88
N CYS A 130 3.34 -3.49 22.30
CA CYS A 130 4.12 -4.15 23.33
C CYS A 130 3.85 -3.54 24.73
N ALA A 131 4.28 -4.23 25.80
CA ALA A 131 4.12 -3.81 27.19
C ALA A 131 4.65 -2.39 27.48
N ASN A 132 5.72 -1.98 26.81
CA ASN A 132 6.31 -0.64 26.93
C ASN A 132 5.65 0.42 26.03
N GLY A 133 4.51 0.10 25.41
CA GLY A 133 3.75 1.02 24.56
C GLY A 133 4.25 1.14 23.11
N ALA A 134 5.44 0.63 22.80
CA ALA A 134 5.98 0.61 21.44
C ALA A 134 5.14 -0.30 20.55
N LEU A 135 5.09 0.03 19.24
CA LEU A 135 4.42 -0.77 18.24
C LEU A 135 5.46 -1.57 17.44
N ILE A 136 5.20 -2.86 17.24
CA ILE A 136 5.96 -3.70 16.34
C ILE A 136 5.09 -4.06 15.15
N LEU A 137 5.57 -3.71 13.95
CA LEU A 137 4.97 -4.13 12.69
C LEU A 137 5.46 -5.54 12.35
N ILE A 138 4.52 -6.45 12.15
CA ILE A 138 4.80 -7.79 11.62
C ILE A 138 4.04 -8.01 10.32
N SER A 139 4.61 -8.85 9.45
CA SER A 139 4.03 -9.24 8.16
C SER A 139 4.14 -10.77 8.01
N VAL A 140 3.01 -11.44 8.03
CA VAL A 140 2.91 -12.90 7.83
C VAL A 140 2.34 -13.16 6.45
N GLN A 141 3.19 -13.55 5.50
CA GLN A 141 2.82 -13.63 4.08
C GLN A 141 2.29 -15.01 3.65
N ASN A 142 2.59 -16.08 4.42
CA ASN A 142 2.25 -17.44 4.05
C ASN A 142 2.01 -18.34 5.28
N ASN A 143 1.49 -19.55 5.04
CA ASN A 143 1.14 -20.49 6.10
C ASN A 143 2.38 -20.99 6.89
N ARG A 144 3.55 -21.10 6.25
CA ARG A 144 4.79 -21.50 6.95
C ARG A 144 5.22 -20.45 7.97
N GLU A 145 5.15 -19.18 7.61
CA GLU A 145 5.44 -18.07 8.54
C GLU A 145 4.39 -18.00 9.66
N PHE A 146 3.13 -18.25 9.33
CA PHE A 146 2.07 -18.33 10.33
C PHE A 146 2.31 -19.45 11.34
N THR A 147 2.67 -20.65 10.87
CA THR A 147 3.04 -21.79 11.74
C THR A 147 4.22 -21.41 12.64
N ALA A 148 5.26 -20.84 12.09
CA ALA A 148 6.43 -20.41 12.86
C ALA A 148 6.08 -19.35 13.93
N LEU A 149 5.25 -18.36 13.59
CA LEU A 149 4.72 -17.38 14.53
C LEU A 149 3.97 -18.08 15.68
N CYS A 150 3.06 -18.99 15.36
CA CYS A 150 2.24 -19.70 16.34
C CYS A 150 3.09 -20.58 17.28
N GLU A 151 4.06 -21.30 16.75
CA GLU A 151 4.90 -22.23 17.54
C GLU A 151 5.94 -21.47 18.39
N GLN A 152 6.63 -20.50 17.79
CA GLN A 152 7.84 -19.93 18.40
C GLN A 152 7.55 -18.65 19.21
N VAL A 153 6.56 -17.87 18.81
CA VAL A 153 6.25 -16.58 19.45
C VAL A 153 4.99 -16.68 20.30
N LEU A 154 3.89 -17.14 19.70
CA LEU A 154 2.60 -17.19 20.41
C LEU A 154 2.51 -18.37 21.36
N GLN A 155 3.36 -19.39 21.24
CA GLN A 155 3.33 -20.64 22.03
C GLN A 155 1.97 -21.36 21.91
N GLN A 156 1.37 -21.33 20.72
CA GLN A 156 0.07 -21.92 20.41
C GLN A 156 0.15 -22.74 19.10
N PRO A 157 0.82 -23.90 19.12
CA PRO A 157 1.07 -24.72 17.92
C PRO A 157 -0.21 -25.32 17.29
N GLN A 158 -1.35 -25.25 17.98
CA GLN A 158 -2.63 -25.73 17.48
C GLN A 158 -3.32 -24.74 16.52
N LEU A 159 -2.96 -23.46 16.53
CA LEU A 159 -3.64 -22.43 15.70
C LEU A 159 -3.55 -22.68 14.18
N PRO A 160 -2.43 -23.16 13.62
CA PRO A 160 -2.34 -23.43 12.18
C PRO A 160 -3.31 -24.54 11.71
N THR A 161 -3.76 -25.41 12.61
CA THR A 161 -4.72 -26.47 12.30
C THR A 161 -6.17 -26.11 12.66
N ASP A 162 -6.38 -25.00 13.35
CA ASP A 162 -7.73 -24.48 13.63
C ASP A 162 -8.37 -24.01 12.31
N PRO A 163 -9.57 -24.51 11.95
CA PRO A 163 -10.27 -24.11 10.72
C PRO A 163 -10.45 -22.61 10.55
N ARG A 164 -10.49 -21.85 11.65
CA ARG A 164 -10.60 -20.39 11.62
C ARG A 164 -9.33 -19.70 11.14
N PHE A 165 -8.16 -20.39 11.21
CA PHE A 165 -6.85 -19.77 10.97
C PHE A 165 -5.96 -20.56 10.01
N SER A 166 -6.41 -21.69 9.49
CA SER A 166 -5.60 -22.59 8.65
C SER A 166 -5.13 -21.95 7.33
N GLU A 167 -5.93 -21.06 6.76
CA GLU A 167 -5.63 -20.36 5.50
C GLU A 167 -5.80 -18.84 5.66
N ASN A 168 -5.13 -18.04 4.80
CA ASN A 168 -5.22 -16.58 4.89
C ASN A 168 -6.66 -16.06 4.79
N THR A 169 -7.49 -16.63 3.95
CA THR A 169 -8.91 -16.26 3.83
C THR A 169 -9.67 -16.49 5.13
N ALA A 170 -9.42 -17.62 5.80
CA ALA A 170 -10.01 -17.92 7.09
C ALA A 170 -9.48 -16.99 8.20
N ARG A 171 -8.15 -16.72 8.21
CA ARG A 171 -7.52 -15.75 9.13
C ARG A 171 -8.09 -14.35 8.95
N TYR A 172 -8.26 -13.91 7.71
CA TYR A 172 -8.85 -12.62 7.41
C TYR A 172 -10.28 -12.52 7.90
N ALA A 173 -11.11 -13.54 7.64
CA ALA A 173 -12.49 -13.59 8.11
C ALA A 173 -12.62 -13.59 9.64
N ASN A 174 -11.64 -14.20 10.34
CA ASN A 174 -11.59 -14.26 11.80
C ASN A 174 -10.52 -13.33 12.40
N ARG A 175 -10.18 -12.26 11.70
CA ARG A 175 -9.08 -11.34 12.06
C ARG A 175 -9.17 -10.84 13.49
N ILE A 176 -10.34 -10.41 13.95
CA ILE A 176 -10.53 -9.87 15.30
C ILE A 176 -10.09 -10.87 16.36
N ALA A 177 -10.52 -12.13 16.21
CA ALA A 177 -10.13 -13.20 17.14
C ALA A 177 -8.63 -13.52 17.08
N LEU A 178 -8.05 -13.57 15.88
CA LEU A 178 -6.62 -13.80 15.70
C LEU A 178 -5.78 -12.67 16.30
N GLU A 179 -6.13 -11.42 16.01
CA GLU A 179 -5.39 -10.27 16.51
C GLU A 179 -5.50 -10.13 18.03
N ALA A 180 -6.62 -10.53 18.65
CA ALA A 180 -6.74 -10.58 20.09
C ALA A 180 -5.70 -11.56 20.72
N ILE A 181 -5.49 -12.72 20.07
CA ILE A 181 -4.47 -13.68 20.51
C ILE A 181 -3.07 -13.08 20.38
N VAL A 182 -2.77 -12.44 19.24
CA VAL A 182 -1.47 -11.81 19.00
C VAL A 182 -1.22 -10.68 19.99
N ASN A 183 -2.19 -9.79 20.19
CA ASN A 183 -2.09 -8.69 21.14
C ASN A 183 -1.81 -9.16 22.57
N ALA A 184 -2.53 -10.17 23.06
CA ALA A 184 -2.34 -10.70 24.39
C ALA A 184 -0.91 -11.19 24.64
N VAL A 185 -0.24 -11.74 23.62
CA VAL A 185 1.17 -12.14 23.73
C VAL A 185 2.09 -10.94 23.64
N PHE A 186 1.87 -10.01 22.70
CA PHE A 186 2.73 -8.84 22.52
C PHE A 186 2.71 -7.89 23.72
N GLU A 187 1.55 -7.69 24.34
CA GLU A 187 1.38 -6.88 25.55
C GLU A 187 2.10 -7.46 26.78
N GLY A 188 2.48 -8.74 26.76
CA GLY A 188 3.26 -9.39 27.81
C GLY A 188 4.77 -9.15 27.74
N PHE A 189 5.29 -8.56 26.66
CA PHE A 189 6.74 -8.37 26.43
C PHE A 189 7.07 -6.93 26.03
N SER A 190 8.25 -6.45 26.40
CA SER A 190 8.79 -5.22 25.85
C SER A 190 9.11 -5.39 24.35
N SER A 191 9.21 -4.31 23.62
CA SER A 191 9.59 -4.35 22.20
C SER A 191 10.94 -5.03 21.96
N ALA A 192 11.92 -4.81 22.85
CA ALA A 192 13.24 -5.45 22.75
C ALA A 192 13.15 -6.97 22.90
N GLU A 193 12.40 -7.47 23.88
CA GLU A 193 12.18 -8.91 24.09
C GLU A 193 11.41 -9.54 22.92
N MET A 194 10.39 -8.83 22.41
CA MET A 194 9.59 -9.31 21.30
C MET A 194 10.41 -9.40 20.01
N VAL A 195 11.27 -8.42 19.73
CA VAL A 195 12.21 -8.48 18.58
C VAL A 195 13.14 -9.68 18.70
N GLN A 196 13.67 -10.00 19.90
CA GLN A 196 14.49 -11.19 20.10
C GLN A 196 13.72 -12.51 19.86
N LYS A 197 12.43 -12.55 20.22
CA LYS A 197 11.58 -13.70 19.94
C LYS A 197 11.29 -13.88 18.44
N LEU A 198 11.08 -12.77 17.73
CA LEU A 198 10.82 -12.76 16.29
C LEU A 198 12.08 -13.05 15.45
N HIS A 199 13.27 -12.73 15.97
CA HIS A 199 14.57 -12.94 15.34
C HIS A 199 15.55 -13.69 16.26
N PRO A 200 15.31 -14.96 16.58
CA PRO A 200 16.21 -15.71 17.45
C PRO A 200 17.60 -15.86 16.82
N PRO A 201 18.69 -15.51 17.54
CA PRO A 201 20.03 -15.38 16.98
C PRO A 201 20.67 -16.70 16.46
N LYS A 202 20.05 -17.84 16.74
CA LYS A 202 20.54 -19.19 16.33
C LYS A 202 19.68 -19.87 15.26
N HIS A 203 18.65 -19.22 14.76
CA HIS A 203 17.78 -19.83 13.75
C HIS A 203 18.14 -19.28 12.37
N PRO A 204 18.58 -20.13 11.40
CA PRO A 204 18.97 -19.66 10.06
C PRO A 204 17.78 -19.17 9.23
N ARG A 205 16.57 -19.20 9.76
CA ARG A 205 15.35 -18.72 9.10
C ARG A 205 14.69 -17.70 10.02
N CYS A 206 14.68 -16.45 9.61
CA CYS A 206 13.83 -15.43 10.22
C CYS A 206 12.39 -15.93 10.23
N ILE A 207 11.70 -15.82 11.36
CA ILE A 207 10.30 -16.27 11.50
C ILE A 207 9.39 -15.42 10.61
N LEU A 208 9.73 -14.15 10.51
CA LEU A 208 8.99 -13.16 9.73
C LEU A 208 9.93 -12.44 8.77
N THR A 209 9.42 -12.10 7.60
CA THR A 209 10.18 -11.44 6.55
C THR A 209 10.64 -10.05 6.99
N GLU A 210 9.85 -9.37 7.84
CA GLU A 210 10.19 -8.05 8.39
C GLU A 210 9.52 -7.81 9.75
N CYS A 211 10.28 -7.22 10.66
CA CYS A 211 9.81 -6.71 11.95
C CYS A 211 10.43 -5.33 12.16
N LEU A 212 9.60 -4.29 12.29
CA LEU A 212 10.02 -2.91 12.49
C LEU A 212 9.39 -2.37 13.77
N ILE A 213 10.19 -1.69 14.59
CA ILE A 213 9.68 -0.88 15.71
C ILE A 213 9.24 0.45 15.13
N ILE A 214 7.97 0.79 15.37
CA ILE A 214 7.42 2.11 15.03
C ILE A 214 7.43 2.92 16.33
N SER A 215 8.31 3.91 16.37
CA SER A 215 8.44 4.87 17.48
C SER A 215 7.47 6.04 17.30
#